data_78bde37092afc23bdb3b42e2245fbacc
#
_entry.id   78bde37092afc23bdb3b42e2245fbacc
#
_cell.length_a   1.000
_cell.length_b   1.000
_cell.length_c   1.000
_cell.angle_alpha   90.00
_cell.angle_beta   90.00
_cell.angle_gamma   90.00
#
_symmetry.space_group_name_H-M   'P 1'
#
loop_
_entity.id
_entity.type
_entity.pdbx_description
1 polymer ?
#
loop_
_entity_poly.entity_id
_entity_poly.type
_entity_poly.pdbx_seq_one_letter_code
_entity_poly.pdbx_strand_id
1 'polypeptide(L)'
;LDYRTRYLDRIIEVPASAWDSLLPEHPAAGLVSHGMLAAFEEADCLGPQTGWEVHHWTLWDAEDNLVAAMPLYRKWHSYGEYVFDWAWANAYARHGFDYYPKWLSALPFTPISGPRLLRKHNDLMIMPRMLADLKALDGSSAHCLFSDGLNESDLKAMQEASWMRRTGVQFHWYQANYKDFEDFLNALSQSKRKKIRAERRKVNEQGIRFEHKTGADLHENDWAFFYACYERTYRMHGNAPYLTLAFFLRLHESQPERSVLFLGHDELGPCCASLLFRHKDRAFGRYWGAIRDYPFVHFEACYYQPIEWAIREGIQCIEGGAQGQHKMARGFDPAPTESWHWLRHPSFANAVEQFLSKEGLHMEHLLDELQEHRAFKSVR
;
A
#
# COMPACT_ATOMS: atom_id res chain seq x y z
N LEU A 1 13.26 31.62 5.35
CA LEU A 1 12.46 30.95 6.39
C LEU A 1 13.43 30.11 7.24
N ASP A 2 13.39 30.31 8.55
CA ASP A 2 14.23 29.56 9.50
C ASP A 2 13.47 28.28 9.89
N TYR A 3 13.76 27.19 9.18
CA TYR A 3 13.15 25.90 9.44
C TYR A 3 14.01 25.06 10.37
N ARG A 4 13.36 24.38 11.34
CA ARG A 4 14.02 23.44 12.26
C ARG A 4 13.51 22.02 12.04
N THR A 5 14.41 21.08 11.82
CA THR A 5 14.11 19.66 11.71
C THR A 5 14.02 19.05 13.11
N ARG A 6 12.99 18.21 13.33
CA ARG A 6 12.87 17.33 14.50
C ARG A 6 12.48 15.93 14.06
N TYR A 7 12.85 14.95 14.84
CA TYR A 7 12.45 13.56 14.64
C TYR A 7 11.55 13.13 15.78
N LEU A 8 10.47 12.41 15.46
CA LEU A 8 9.53 11.89 16.43
C LEU A 8 9.69 10.39 16.55
N ASP A 9 9.87 9.88 17.74
CA ASP A 9 9.94 8.44 18.00
C ASP A 9 8.54 7.81 18.12
N ARG A 10 7.50 8.65 18.24
CA ARG A 10 6.08 8.28 18.25
C ARG A 10 5.23 9.36 17.60
N ILE A 11 4.23 8.95 16.83
CA ILE A 11 3.34 9.91 16.17
C ILE A 11 2.52 10.76 17.18
N ILE A 12 2.24 10.22 18.36
CA ILE A 12 1.48 10.93 19.41
C ILE A 12 2.23 12.14 20.02
N GLU A 13 3.51 12.33 19.70
CA GLU A 13 4.28 13.51 20.13
C GLU A 13 3.85 14.79 19.40
N VAL A 14 3.04 14.66 18.35
CA VAL A 14 2.43 15.78 17.62
C VAL A 14 0.90 15.66 17.68
N PRO A 15 0.14 16.77 17.83
CA PRO A 15 -1.31 16.71 17.76
C PRO A 15 -1.81 16.20 16.41
N ALA A 16 -2.85 15.33 16.41
CA ALA A 16 -3.44 14.80 15.22
C ALA A 16 -3.88 15.90 14.23
N SER A 17 -4.46 16.99 14.74
CA SER A 17 -4.87 18.12 13.90
C SER A 17 -3.69 18.81 13.19
N ALA A 18 -2.51 18.87 13.83
CA ALA A 18 -1.32 19.45 13.20
C ALA A 18 -0.79 18.56 12.07
N TRP A 19 -0.65 17.25 12.33
CA TRP A 19 -0.23 16.28 11.33
C TRP A 19 -1.20 16.20 10.16
N ASP A 20 -2.48 15.98 10.45
CA ASP A 20 -3.51 15.78 9.41
C ASP A 20 -3.77 17.05 8.59
N SER A 21 -3.42 18.24 9.12
CA SER A 21 -3.47 19.48 8.34
C SER A 21 -2.46 19.55 7.20
N LEU A 22 -1.44 18.66 7.19
CA LEU A 22 -0.43 18.55 6.13
C LEU A 22 -0.84 17.59 5.01
N LEU A 23 -1.92 16.81 5.19
CA LEU A 23 -2.35 15.83 4.21
C LEU A 23 -2.75 16.51 2.90
N PRO A 24 -2.15 16.09 1.76
CA PRO A 24 -2.50 16.69 0.47
C PRO A 24 -3.85 16.18 -0.05
N GLU A 25 -4.36 16.85 -1.07
CA GLU A 25 -5.49 16.38 -1.89
C GLU A 25 -5.08 15.16 -2.73
N HIS A 26 -4.93 14.01 -2.08
CA HIS A 26 -4.52 12.76 -2.71
C HIS A 26 -5.43 11.60 -2.26
N PRO A 27 -5.83 10.68 -3.16
CA PRO A 27 -6.74 9.58 -2.83
C PRO A 27 -6.25 8.65 -1.71
N ALA A 28 -4.94 8.52 -1.52
CA ALA A 28 -4.36 7.69 -0.46
C ALA A 28 -3.89 8.50 0.77
N ALA A 29 -4.13 9.83 0.82
CA ALA A 29 -3.61 10.67 1.91
C ALA A 29 -4.10 10.21 3.29
N GLY A 30 -5.35 9.78 3.41
CA GLY A 30 -5.89 9.28 4.68
C GLY A 30 -5.21 8.03 5.23
N LEU A 31 -4.42 7.31 4.42
CA LEU A 31 -3.66 6.14 4.88
C LEU A 31 -2.34 6.51 5.57
N VAL A 32 -1.90 7.76 5.46
CA VAL A 32 -0.77 8.32 6.23
C VAL A 32 -1.25 9.37 7.24
N SER A 33 -2.52 9.36 7.62
CA SER A 33 -3.08 10.19 8.68
C SER A 33 -2.51 9.81 10.04
N HIS A 34 -2.56 10.74 10.98
CA HIS A 34 -2.12 10.52 12.36
C HIS A 34 -2.76 9.27 12.97
N GLY A 35 -4.09 9.10 12.84
CA GLY A 35 -4.80 7.95 13.41
C GLY A 35 -4.40 6.61 12.79
N MET A 36 -4.08 6.57 11.47
CA MET A 36 -3.57 5.36 10.84
C MET A 36 -2.18 4.98 11.36
N LEU A 37 -1.26 5.96 11.49
CA LEU A 37 0.09 5.72 12.00
C LEU A 37 0.06 5.35 13.49
N ALA A 38 -0.77 6.01 14.30
CA ALA A 38 -0.98 5.68 15.71
C ALA A 38 -1.49 4.24 15.89
N ALA A 39 -2.38 3.76 15.02
CA ALA A 39 -2.87 2.38 15.10
C ALA A 39 -1.75 1.36 14.92
N PHE A 40 -0.78 1.60 14.04
CA PHE A 40 0.40 0.72 13.89
C PHE A 40 1.30 0.74 15.14
N GLU A 41 1.55 1.92 15.70
CA GLU A 41 2.46 2.11 16.82
C GLU A 41 1.89 1.57 18.13
N GLU A 42 0.63 1.92 18.42
CA GLU A 42 -0.03 1.54 19.67
C GLU A 42 -0.47 0.08 19.73
N ALA A 43 -0.47 -0.62 18.59
CA ALA A 43 -0.78 -2.04 18.49
C ALA A 43 0.46 -2.93 18.44
N ASP A 44 1.63 -2.42 18.81
CA ASP A 44 2.92 -3.12 18.81
C ASP A 44 3.30 -3.75 17.45
N CYS A 45 2.78 -3.17 16.35
CA CYS A 45 3.17 -3.59 15.00
C CYS A 45 4.54 -3.04 14.61
N LEU A 46 4.99 -1.97 15.23
CA LEU A 46 6.25 -1.27 15.00
C LEU A 46 7.10 -1.26 16.26
N GLY A 47 8.39 -1.04 16.08
CA GLY A 47 9.36 -0.92 17.17
C GLY A 47 10.61 -1.77 16.95
N PRO A 48 11.56 -1.78 17.90
CA PRO A 48 12.79 -2.54 17.81
C PRO A 48 12.57 -4.04 17.60
N GLN A 49 11.54 -4.61 18.24
CA GLN A 49 11.20 -6.04 18.17
C GLN A 49 10.72 -6.48 16.78
N THR A 50 10.20 -5.55 15.98
CA THR A 50 9.74 -5.81 14.60
C THR A 50 10.73 -5.35 13.56
N GLY A 51 11.82 -4.69 13.97
CA GLY A 51 12.81 -4.08 13.08
C GLY A 51 12.29 -2.89 12.27
N TRP A 52 11.20 -2.27 12.72
CA TRP A 52 10.60 -1.05 12.19
C TRP A 52 10.59 0.01 13.30
N GLU A 53 11.72 0.68 13.55
CA GLU A 53 11.80 1.73 14.56
C GLU A 53 11.28 3.04 14.00
N VAL A 54 10.31 3.63 14.69
CA VAL A 54 9.71 4.92 14.32
C VAL A 54 10.71 6.05 14.49
N HIS A 55 10.78 6.92 13.50
CA HIS A 55 11.66 8.10 13.53
C HIS A 55 11.14 9.16 12.55
N HIS A 56 9.86 9.55 12.68
CA HIS A 56 9.20 10.45 11.74
C HIS A 56 9.94 11.76 11.59
N TRP A 57 10.29 12.12 10.36
CA TRP A 57 10.88 13.41 10.06
C TRP A 57 9.81 14.49 10.07
N THR A 58 10.11 15.62 10.75
CA THR A 58 9.22 16.78 10.84
C THR A 58 9.98 18.07 10.65
N LEU A 59 9.35 19.05 10.03
CA LEU A 59 9.89 20.38 9.77
C LEU A 59 8.99 21.44 10.41
N TRP A 60 9.60 22.34 11.16
CA TRP A 60 8.93 23.36 11.99
C TRP A 60 9.42 24.76 11.60
N ASP A 61 8.51 25.73 11.54
CA ASP A 61 8.84 27.13 11.32
C ASP A 61 9.37 27.83 12.60
N ALA A 62 9.67 29.13 12.51
CA ALA A 62 10.17 29.90 13.62
C ALA A 62 9.15 30.06 14.76
N GLU A 63 7.86 30.00 14.45
CA GLU A 63 6.71 30.10 15.37
C GLU A 63 6.30 28.74 15.96
N ASP A 64 7.10 27.68 15.71
CA ASP A 64 6.86 26.32 16.20
C ASP A 64 5.61 25.66 15.63
N ASN A 65 5.21 26.04 14.40
CA ASN A 65 4.19 25.33 13.65
C ASN A 65 4.81 24.20 12.82
N LEU A 66 4.12 23.07 12.76
CA LEU A 66 4.48 21.96 11.88
C LEU A 66 4.14 22.32 10.42
N VAL A 67 5.15 22.40 9.54
CA VAL A 67 5.00 22.82 8.14
C VAL A 67 5.17 21.69 7.14
N ALA A 68 5.93 20.65 7.52
CA ALA A 68 6.05 19.42 6.71
C ALA A 68 6.36 18.23 7.61
N ALA A 69 6.03 17.02 7.13
CA ALA A 69 6.30 15.77 7.81
C ALA A 69 6.49 14.63 6.82
N MET A 70 7.17 13.57 7.25
CA MET A 70 7.34 12.32 6.50
C MET A 70 7.31 11.15 7.48
N PRO A 71 6.43 10.15 7.29
CA PRO A 71 6.55 8.88 7.98
C PRO A 71 7.92 8.26 7.65
N LEU A 72 8.75 8.05 8.65
CA LEU A 72 10.12 7.55 8.49
C LEU A 72 10.41 6.48 9.54
N TYR A 73 11.12 5.45 9.11
CA TYR A 73 11.46 4.30 9.95
C TYR A 73 12.93 3.94 9.78
N ARG A 74 13.59 3.61 10.87
CA ARG A 74 14.89 2.95 10.87
C ARG A 74 14.67 1.45 10.76
N LYS A 75 15.25 0.85 9.73
CA LYS A 75 14.99 -0.56 9.36
C LYS A 75 16.21 -1.43 9.58
N TRP A 76 15.99 -2.59 10.21
CA TRP A 76 17.02 -3.59 10.48
C TRP A 76 16.93 -4.82 9.56
N HIS A 77 15.94 -4.86 8.68
CA HIS A 77 15.72 -5.88 7.66
C HIS A 77 14.72 -5.35 6.61
N SER A 78 14.54 -6.07 5.49
CA SER A 78 13.63 -5.64 4.40
C SER A 78 12.27 -6.35 4.41
N TYR A 79 11.88 -7.02 5.51
CA TYR A 79 10.56 -7.63 5.60
C TYR A 79 9.45 -6.57 5.73
N GLY A 80 8.32 -6.84 5.04
CA GLY A 80 7.12 -6.00 5.10
C GLY A 80 7.15 -4.75 4.20
N GLU A 81 8.16 -4.61 3.33
CA GLU A 81 8.36 -3.45 2.48
C GLU A 81 7.72 -3.59 1.09
N TYR A 82 7.61 -4.81 0.57
CA TYR A 82 7.07 -5.16 -0.76
C TYR A 82 7.82 -4.55 -1.96
N VAL A 83 8.96 -3.89 -1.73
CA VAL A 83 9.95 -3.51 -2.75
C VAL A 83 11.22 -4.24 -2.39
N PHE A 84 11.58 -5.26 -3.19
CA PHE A 84 12.62 -6.20 -2.81
C PHE A 84 14.01 -5.67 -3.14
N ASP A 85 14.83 -5.49 -2.11
CA ASP A 85 16.23 -5.05 -2.20
C ASP A 85 17.23 -6.09 -1.63
N TRP A 86 16.80 -7.35 -1.53
CA TRP A 86 17.63 -8.45 -1.03
C TRP A 86 18.94 -8.62 -1.80
N ALA A 87 18.91 -8.36 -3.11
CA ALA A 87 20.10 -8.42 -3.96
C ALA A 87 21.14 -7.37 -3.54
N TRP A 88 20.67 -6.19 -3.11
CA TRP A 88 21.54 -5.10 -2.64
C TRP A 88 22.14 -5.45 -1.28
N ALA A 89 21.32 -5.90 -0.33
CA ALA A 89 21.77 -6.36 0.98
C ALA A 89 22.82 -7.48 0.87
N ASN A 90 22.58 -8.46 -0.02
CA ASN A 90 23.52 -9.53 -0.30
C ASN A 90 24.82 -9.03 -0.94
N ALA A 91 24.76 -8.00 -1.79
CA ALA A 91 25.95 -7.40 -2.39
C ALA A 91 26.81 -6.71 -1.31
N TYR A 92 26.20 -5.95 -0.41
CA TYR A 92 26.89 -5.35 0.74
C TYR A 92 27.59 -6.42 1.58
N ALA A 93 26.86 -7.46 2.01
CA ALA A 93 27.41 -8.53 2.83
C ALA A 93 28.60 -9.26 2.16
N ARG A 94 28.51 -9.53 0.85
CA ARG A 94 29.61 -10.16 0.08
C ARG A 94 30.89 -9.34 0.03
N HIS A 95 30.78 -8.02 0.19
CA HIS A 95 31.93 -7.11 0.20
C HIS A 95 32.33 -6.66 1.60
N GLY A 96 31.73 -7.27 2.66
CA GLY A 96 32.08 -6.98 4.05
C GLY A 96 31.51 -5.68 4.58
N PHE A 97 30.41 -5.19 3.99
CA PHE A 97 29.71 -3.99 4.45
C PHE A 97 28.34 -4.34 5.03
N ASP A 98 27.90 -3.56 6.02
CA ASP A 98 26.57 -3.64 6.58
C ASP A 98 25.57 -2.85 5.72
N TYR A 99 24.48 -3.51 5.31
CA TYR A 99 23.36 -2.87 4.63
C TYR A 99 22.35 -2.28 5.63
N TYR A 100 22.20 -2.86 6.78
CA TYR A 100 21.34 -2.38 7.84
C TYR A 100 22.15 -1.71 8.94
N PRO A 101 21.61 -0.66 9.60
CA PRO A 101 20.30 -0.08 9.37
C PRO A 101 20.22 0.72 8.08
N LYS A 102 18.99 0.83 7.55
CA LYS A 102 18.62 1.72 6.47
C LYS A 102 17.42 2.57 6.85
N TRP A 103 17.19 3.67 6.15
CA TRP A 103 16.05 4.55 6.38
C TRP A 103 14.95 4.29 5.36
N LEU A 104 13.70 4.28 5.81
CA LEU A 104 12.56 3.92 4.99
C LEU A 104 11.38 4.85 5.24
N SER A 105 10.89 5.49 4.19
CA SER A 105 9.56 6.11 4.16
C SER A 105 8.61 5.22 3.37
N ALA A 106 7.60 4.69 4.05
CA ALA A 106 6.57 3.82 3.51
C ALA A 106 5.33 3.81 4.40
N LEU A 107 4.21 3.29 3.92
CA LEU A 107 3.14 2.84 4.79
C LEU A 107 3.51 1.43 5.28
N PRO A 108 3.63 1.19 6.59
CA PRO A 108 4.10 -0.10 7.10
C PRO A 108 3.26 -1.28 6.62
N PHE A 109 3.92 -2.34 6.18
CA PHE A 109 3.31 -3.60 5.72
C PHE A 109 2.28 -3.43 4.60
N THR A 110 2.36 -2.32 3.82
CA THR A 110 1.25 -1.91 2.95
C THR A 110 1.78 -1.33 1.64
N PRO A 111 1.72 -2.08 0.51
CA PRO A 111 2.23 -1.63 -0.78
C PRO A 111 1.20 -0.74 -1.51
N ILE A 112 0.80 0.36 -0.90
CA ILE A 112 -0.11 1.34 -1.47
C ILE A 112 0.66 2.58 -1.90
N SER A 113 0.46 3.01 -3.14
CA SER A 113 1.02 4.26 -3.65
C SER A 113 0.33 5.47 -3.02
N GLY A 114 1.12 6.46 -2.60
CA GLY A 114 0.58 7.66 -1.99
C GLY A 114 1.64 8.64 -1.52
N PRO A 115 1.23 9.76 -0.94
CA PRO A 115 2.15 10.79 -0.49
C PRO A 115 3.03 10.26 0.64
N ARG A 116 4.33 10.59 0.56
CA ARG A 116 5.29 10.31 1.63
C ARG A 116 5.79 11.59 2.26
N LEU A 117 5.94 12.66 1.49
CA LEU A 117 6.17 14.01 2.01
C LEU A 117 4.82 14.72 2.16
N LEU A 118 4.47 15.06 3.40
CA LEU A 118 3.24 15.78 3.77
C LEU A 118 3.59 17.25 3.98
N ARG A 119 2.83 18.18 3.39
CA ARG A 119 3.08 19.63 3.52
C ARG A 119 1.85 20.43 3.09
N LYS A 120 1.63 21.58 3.74
CA LYS A 120 0.53 22.50 3.38
C LYS A 120 0.76 23.25 2.07
N HIS A 121 2.01 23.65 1.82
CA HIS A 121 2.39 24.53 0.72
C HIS A 121 3.55 23.96 -0.07
N ASN A 122 3.60 24.25 -1.36
CA ASN A 122 4.71 23.91 -2.25
C ASN A 122 5.88 24.88 -2.05
N ASP A 123 6.45 24.91 -0.84
CA ASP A 123 7.72 25.61 -0.62
C ASP A 123 8.86 24.76 -1.20
N LEU A 124 9.58 25.35 -2.16
CA LEU A 124 10.66 24.68 -2.89
C LEU A 124 11.85 24.30 -1.99
N MET A 125 11.94 24.85 -0.78
CA MET A 125 13.01 24.52 0.15
C MET A 125 12.74 23.24 0.96
N ILE A 126 11.48 22.78 1.05
CA ILE A 126 11.10 21.63 1.90
C ILE A 126 11.71 20.33 1.38
N MET A 127 11.56 20.03 0.08
CA MET A 127 12.10 18.79 -0.50
C MET A 127 13.62 18.71 -0.41
N PRO A 128 14.40 19.72 -0.85
CA PRO A 128 15.87 19.72 -0.69
C PRO A 128 16.30 19.56 0.78
N ARG A 129 15.60 20.21 1.72
CA ARG A 129 15.89 20.09 3.15
C ARG A 129 15.68 18.65 3.65
N MET A 130 14.54 18.06 3.35
CA MET A 130 14.24 16.68 3.73
C MET A 130 15.29 15.71 3.16
N LEU A 131 15.66 15.85 1.87
CA LEU A 131 16.68 15.00 1.25
C LEU A 131 18.05 15.14 1.91
N ALA A 132 18.44 16.36 2.28
CA ALA A 132 19.69 16.63 2.99
C ALA A 132 19.68 16.03 4.40
N ASP A 133 18.57 16.17 5.13
CA ASP A 133 18.40 15.62 6.46
C ASP A 133 18.47 14.08 6.43
N LEU A 134 17.80 13.41 5.48
CA LEU A 134 17.88 11.96 5.32
C LEU A 134 19.29 11.46 5.02
N LYS A 135 20.05 12.19 4.21
CA LYS A 135 21.46 11.86 3.91
C LYS A 135 22.38 12.04 5.11
N ALA A 136 22.04 12.94 6.02
CA ALA A 136 22.80 13.20 7.24
C ALA A 136 22.62 12.11 8.31
N LEU A 137 21.48 11.39 8.30
CA LEU A 137 21.24 10.27 9.22
C LEU A 137 22.25 9.15 8.99
N ASP A 138 22.63 8.44 10.05
CA ASP A 138 23.47 7.23 9.94
C ASP A 138 22.72 6.10 9.21
N GLY A 139 23.45 5.19 8.58
CA GLY A 139 22.88 4.06 7.84
C GLY A 139 23.40 3.96 6.40
N SER A 140 23.13 2.86 5.76
CA SER A 140 23.66 2.53 4.42
C SER A 140 22.93 3.26 3.29
N SER A 141 21.65 3.54 3.49
CA SER A 141 20.75 4.00 2.42
C SER A 141 19.48 4.63 2.97
N ALA A 142 18.74 5.31 2.08
CA ALA A 142 17.40 5.82 2.35
C ALA A 142 16.48 5.50 1.18
N HIS A 143 15.24 5.12 1.49
CA HIS A 143 14.26 4.65 0.53
C HIS A 143 12.91 5.32 0.77
N CYS A 144 12.24 5.71 -0.32
CA CYS A 144 10.88 6.22 -0.31
C CYS A 144 10.03 5.31 -1.21
N LEU A 145 9.25 4.40 -0.60
CA LEU A 145 8.57 3.34 -1.33
C LEU A 145 7.13 3.72 -1.67
N PHE A 146 6.69 3.33 -2.88
CA PHE A 146 5.35 3.61 -3.39
C PHE A 146 5.00 5.10 -3.26
N SER A 147 5.96 5.96 -3.59
CA SER A 147 5.80 7.42 -3.54
C SER A 147 4.96 7.88 -4.71
N ASP A 148 3.93 8.67 -4.44
CA ASP A 148 3.05 9.28 -5.43
C ASP A 148 2.72 10.71 -4.99
N GLY A 149 2.28 11.55 -5.94
CA GLY A 149 1.94 12.94 -5.66
C GLY A 149 3.15 13.90 -5.62
N LEU A 150 4.33 13.49 -6.12
CA LEU A 150 5.46 14.37 -6.30
C LEU A 150 5.25 15.25 -7.53
N ASN A 151 5.51 16.55 -7.39
CA ASN A 151 5.48 17.50 -8.50
C ASN A 151 6.83 17.57 -9.24
N GLU A 152 6.88 18.31 -10.35
CA GLU A 152 8.09 18.44 -11.16
C GLU A 152 9.30 18.99 -10.39
N SER A 153 9.09 19.95 -9.48
CA SER A 153 10.18 20.48 -8.65
C SER A 153 10.69 19.46 -7.64
N ASP A 154 9.83 18.61 -7.11
CA ASP A 154 10.20 17.51 -6.22
C ASP A 154 11.03 16.45 -6.97
N LEU A 155 10.57 16.06 -8.15
CA LEU A 155 11.26 15.10 -8.99
C LEU A 155 12.66 15.61 -9.39
N LYS A 156 12.77 16.90 -9.73
CA LYS A 156 14.04 17.55 -10.02
C LYS A 156 14.97 17.53 -8.79
N ALA A 157 14.47 17.90 -7.61
CA ALA A 157 15.25 17.88 -6.38
C ALA A 157 15.74 16.46 -6.03
N MET A 158 14.92 15.44 -6.23
CA MET A 158 15.31 14.02 -6.06
C MET A 158 16.47 13.65 -6.97
N GLN A 159 16.39 14.01 -8.27
CA GLN A 159 17.43 13.73 -9.26
C GLN A 159 18.73 14.48 -8.94
N GLU A 160 18.66 15.77 -8.65
CA GLU A 160 19.82 16.58 -8.26
C GLU A 160 20.49 16.07 -6.98
N ALA A 161 19.69 15.47 -6.09
CA ALA A 161 20.19 14.81 -4.88
C ALA A 161 20.65 13.36 -5.12
N SER A 162 20.76 12.89 -6.37
CA SER A 162 21.18 11.54 -6.75
C SER A 162 20.31 10.42 -6.17
N TRP A 163 19.03 10.67 -6.04
CA TRP A 163 18.04 9.60 -5.76
C TRP A 163 17.67 8.92 -7.07
N MET A 164 17.62 7.60 -7.02
CA MET A 164 17.37 6.72 -8.16
C MET A 164 15.92 6.26 -8.15
N ARG A 165 15.21 6.41 -9.27
CA ARG A 165 13.83 5.93 -9.44
C ARG A 165 13.82 4.45 -9.75
N ARG A 166 12.89 3.72 -9.14
CA ARG A 166 12.55 2.34 -9.44
C ARG A 166 11.08 2.24 -9.77
N THR A 167 10.74 1.67 -10.91
CA THR A 167 9.37 1.43 -11.35
C THR A 167 8.96 -0.01 -11.05
N GLY A 168 7.76 -0.18 -10.52
CA GLY A 168 7.10 -1.47 -10.33
C GLY A 168 5.75 -1.50 -11.01
N VAL A 169 5.01 -2.60 -10.85
CA VAL A 169 3.66 -2.75 -11.40
C VAL A 169 2.71 -3.28 -10.33
N GLN A 170 1.52 -2.69 -10.30
CA GLN A 170 0.35 -3.16 -9.57
C GLN A 170 -0.82 -3.37 -10.53
N PHE A 171 -1.96 -3.81 -10.02
CA PHE A 171 -3.16 -4.04 -10.81
C PHE A 171 -4.34 -3.31 -10.19
N HIS A 172 -4.94 -2.39 -10.93
CA HIS A 172 -6.03 -1.54 -10.46
C HIS A 172 -7.28 -1.75 -11.32
N TRP A 173 -8.43 -1.83 -10.67
CA TRP A 173 -9.72 -1.75 -11.35
C TRP A 173 -10.19 -0.31 -11.34
N TYR A 174 -10.76 0.15 -12.46
CA TYR A 174 -11.28 1.50 -12.62
C TYR A 174 -12.75 1.47 -13.00
N GLN A 175 -13.54 2.34 -12.38
CA GLN A 175 -14.91 2.62 -12.77
C GLN A 175 -14.91 3.33 -14.13
N ALA A 176 -15.67 2.78 -15.08
CA ALA A 176 -15.85 3.36 -16.43
C ALA A 176 -17.35 3.61 -16.70
N ASN A 177 -18.02 4.27 -15.76
CA ASN A 177 -19.45 4.55 -15.76
C ASN A 177 -20.33 3.30 -15.78
N TYR A 178 -19.87 2.19 -15.22
CA TYR A 178 -20.68 0.99 -15.06
C TYR A 178 -21.86 1.27 -14.14
N LYS A 179 -23.06 0.87 -14.56
CA LYS A 179 -24.30 1.03 -13.78
C LYS A 179 -24.46 -0.07 -12.73
N ASP A 180 -24.01 -1.26 -13.09
CA ASP A 180 -24.05 -2.48 -12.26
C ASP A 180 -22.96 -3.46 -12.68
N PHE A 181 -22.89 -4.59 -11.98
CA PHE A 181 -21.88 -5.62 -12.26
C PHE A 181 -22.06 -6.27 -13.63
N GLU A 182 -23.28 -6.39 -14.14
CA GLU A 182 -23.55 -6.93 -15.48
C GLU A 182 -23.06 -5.98 -16.59
N ASP A 183 -23.18 -4.68 -16.37
CA ASP A 183 -22.65 -3.68 -17.30
C ASP A 183 -21.10 -3.74 -17.33
N PHE A 184 -20.46 -3.90 -16.19
CA PHE A 184 -19.03 -4.19 -16.11
C PHE A 184 -18.67 -5.47 -16.87
N LEU A 185 -19.38 -6.58 -16.66
CA LEU A 185 -19.15 -7.83 -17.37
C LEU A 185 -19.29 -7.65 -18.88
N ASN A 186 -20.25 -6.82 -19.33
CA ASN A 186 -20.47 -6.55 -20.74
C ASN A 186 -19.34 -5.78 -21.42
N ALA A 187 -18.53 -5.03 -20.66
CA ALA A 187 -17.32 -4.38 -21.17
C ALA A 187 -16.16 -5.38 -21.41
N LEU A 188 -16.17 -6.53 -20.75
CA LEU A 188 -15.14 -7.55 -20.87
C LEU A 188 -15.27 -8.37 -22.16
N SER A 189 -14.18 -8.98 -22.60
CA SER A 189 -14.18 -9.97 -23.68
C SER A 189 -15.08 -11.17 -23.32
N GLN A 190 -15.64 -11.84 -24.33
CA GLN A 190 -16.59 -12.93 -24.12
C GLN A 190 -16.01 -14.08 -23.27
N SER A 191 -14.75 -14.42 -23.48
CA SER A 191 -14.07 -15.49 -22.73
C SER A 191 -13.93 -15.14 -21.25
N LYS A 192 -13.53 -13.90 -20.93
CA LYS A 192 -13.37 -13.43 -19.54
C LYS A 192 -14.71 -13.34 -18.82
N ARG A 193 -15.73 -12.78 -19.47
CA ARG A 193 -17.10 -12.73 -18.94
C ARG A 193 -17.66 -14.12 -18.64
N LYS A 194 -17.51 -15.10 -19.57
CA LYS A 194 -17.95 -16.48 -19.33
C LYS A 194 -17.23 -17.12 -18.14
N LYS A 195 -15.92 -16.86 -18.01
CA LYS A 195 -15.12 -17.38 -16.90
C LYS A 195 -15.60 -16.82 -15.57
N ILE A 196 -15.79 -15.51 -15.45
CA ILE A 196 -16.26 -14.86 -14.21
C ILE A 196 -17.64 -15.38 -13.80
N ARG A 197 -18.59 -15.46 -14.75
CA ARG A 197 -19.92 -16.01 -14.46
C ARG A 197 -19.86 -17.48 -13.99
N ALA A 198 -18.97 -18.29 -14.56
CA ALA A 198 -18.80 -19.67 -14.15
C ALA A 198 -18.19 -19.78 -12.72
N GLU A 199 -17.21 -18.95 -12.40
CA GLU A 199 -16.59 -18.89 -11.07
C GLU A 199 -17.62 -18.45 -10.01
N ARG A 200 -18.37 -17.36 -10.24
CA ARG A 200 -19.44 -16.91 -9.33
C ARG A 200 -20.55 -17.94 -9.14
N ARG A 201 -21.00 -18.58 -10.22
CA ARG A 201 -21.99 -19.65 -10.15
C ARG A 201 -21.52 -20.80 -9.26
N LYS A 202 -20.26 -21.23 -9.38
CA LYS A 202 -19.71 -22.30 -8.54
C LYS A 202 -19.66 -21.93 -7.06
N VAL A 203 -19.35 -20.68 -6.73
CA VAL A 203 -19.41 -20.21 -5.34
C VAL A 203 -20.84 -20.27 -4.81
N ASN A 204 -21.83 -19.85 -5.60
CA ASN A 204 -23.23 -19.91 -5.21
C ASN A 204 -23.75 -21.35 -5.05
N GLU A 205 -23.33 -22.27 -5.94
CA GLU A 205 -23.67 -23.70 -5.88
C GLU A 205 -23.13 -24.38 -4.60
N GLN A 206 -22.08 -23.82 -3.99
CA GLN A 206 -21.52 -24.26 -2.71
C GLN A 206 -22.27 -23.67 -1.50
N GLY A 207 -23.36 -22.93 -1.73
CA GLY A 207 -24.17 -22.32 -0.68
C GLY A 207 -23.52 -21.10 -0.01
N ILE A 208 -22.42 -20.58 -0.55
CA ILE A 208 -21.70 -19.46 0.06
C ILE A 208 -22.38 -18.14 -0.32
N ARG A 209 -22.69 -17.34 0.70
CA ARG A 209 -23.28 -16.00 0.55
C ARG A 209 -22.34 -14.96 1.13
N PHE A 210 -22.31 -13.78 0.51
CA PHE A 210 -21.46 -12.69 0.95
C PHE A 210 -22.28 -11.54 1.50
N GLU A 211 -21.78 -10.94 2.55
CA GLU A 211 -22.16 -9.62 3.04
C GLU A 211 -20.93 -8.72 3.10
N HIS A 212 -21.12 -7.42 3.08
CA HIS A 212 -20.06 -6.44 3.36
C HIS A 212 -20.50 -5.55 4.52
N LYS A 213 -19.52 -5.19 5.34
CA LYS A 213 -19.72 -4.33 6.52
C LYS A 213 -18.67 -3.22 6.54
N THR A 214 -19.07 -2.04 6.98
CA THR A 214 -18.20 -0.87 7.17
C THR A 214 -18.75 0.02 8.29
N GLY A 215 -17.94 0.91 8.83
CA GLY A 215 -18.38 1.85 9.85
C GLY A 215 -19.05 1.17 11.06
N ALA A 216 -20.21 1.66 11.44
CA ALA A 216 -20.94 1.18 12.61
C ALA A 216 -21.48 -0.27 12.49
N ASP A 217 -21.51 -0.83 11.28
CA ASP A 217 -21.96 -2.20 11.05
C ASP A 217 -20.89 -3.25 11.41
N LEU A 218 -19.64 -2.81 11.59
CA LEU A 218 -18.52 -3.66 11.99
C LEU A 218 -18.45 -3.77 13.51
N HIS A 219 -18.44 -4.99 14.00
CA HIS A 219 -18.34 -5.31 15.41
C HIS A 219 -17.07 -6.11 15.74
N GLU A 220 -16.72 -6.19 17.01
CA GLU A 220 -15.52 -6.88 17.49
C GLU A 220 -15.46 -8.35 17.00
N ASN A 221 -16.60 -9.04 16.96
CA ASN A 221 -16.67 -10.42 16.46
C ASN A 221 -16.32 -10.54 14.97
N ASP A 222 -16.66 -9.55 14.14
CA ASP A 222 -16.30 -9.52 12.73
C ASP A 222 -14.78 -9.38 12.58
N TRP A 223 -14.17 -8.52 13.39
CA TRP A 223 -12.73 -8.35 13.43
C TRP A 223 -11.99 -9.59 13.96
N ALA A 224 -12.48 -10.21 14.99
CA ALA A 224 -11.92 -11.47 15.52
C ALA A 224 -11.96 -12.58 14.46
N PHE A 225 -13.07 -12.71 13.73
CA PHE A 225 -13.20 -13.67 12.64
C PHE A 225 -12.26 -13.35 11.47
N PHE A 226 -12.23 -12.08 11.02
CA PHE A 226 -11.30 -11.65 9.98
C PHE A 226 -9.86 -11.93 10.39
N TYR A 227 -9.48 -11.62 11.62
CA TYR A 227 -8.14 -11.85 12.12
C TYR A 227 -7.75 -13.33 12.11
N ALA A 228 -8.66 -14.22 12.49
CA ALA A 228 -8.44 -15.66 12.41
C ALA A 228 -8.16 -16.13 10.97
N CYS A 229 -8.91 -15.58 9.99
CA CYS A 229 -8.66 -15.84 8.57
C CYS A 229 -7.30 -15.30 8.11
N TYR A 230 -6.97 -14.07 8.49
CA TYR A 230 -5.71 -13.38 8.17
C TYR A 230 -4.50 -14.13 8.74
N GLU A 231 -4.54 -14.47 10.03
CA GLU A 231 -3.48 -15.21 10.72
C GLU A 231 -3.26 -16.59 10.09
N ARG A 232 -4.34 -17.34 9.80
CA ARG A 232 -4.25 -18.62 9.12
C ARG A 232 -3.53 -18.51 7.78
N THR A 233 -3.83 -17.50 6.98
CA THR A 233 -3.16 -17.28 5.68
C THR A 233 -1.66 -17.09 5.85
N TYR A 234 -1.22 -16.27 6.81
CA TYR A 234 0.20 -16.08 7.08
C TYR A 234 0.88 -17.36 7.56
N ARG A 235 0.26 -18.09 8.48
CA ARG A 235 0.81 -19.36 9.01
C ARG A 235 0.92 -20.43 7.92
N MET A 236 -0.02 -20.51 7.00
CA MET A 236 0.05 -21.44 5.86
C MET A 236 1.22 -21.14 4.91
N HIS A 237 1.68 -19.89 4.86
CA HIS A 237 2.89 -19.48 4.12
C HIS A 237 4.18 -19.53 4.97
N GLY A 238 4.12 -20.07 6.18
CA GLY A 238 5.27 -20.19 7.08
C GLY A 238 5.71 -18.89 7.74
N ASN A 239 4.86 -17.87 7.76
CA ASN A 239 5.15 -16.56 8.32
C ASN A 239 4.23 -16.24 9.51
N ALA A 240 4.72 -15.38 10.42
CA ALA A 240 3.85 -14.72 11.40
C ALA A 240 3.15 -13.51 10.75
N PRO A 241 1.92 -13.18 11.15
CA PRO A 241 1.25 -11.98 10.70
C PRO A 241 2.01 -10.72 11.16
N TYR A 242 2.12 -9.72 10.28
CA TYR A 242 2.74 -8.44 10.63
C TYR A 242 1.84 -7.57 11.52
N LEU A 243 0.52 -7.68 11.37
CA LEU A 243 -0.44 -6.88 12.10
C LEU A 243 -1.13 -7.72 13.18
N THR A 244 -1.47 -7.08 14.28
CA THR A 244 -2.19 -7.68 15.40
C THR A 244 -3.69 -7.42 15.29
N LEU A 245 -4.53 -8.16 16.02
CA LEU A 245 -5.95 -7.85 16.14
C LEU A 245 -6.15 -6.44 16.71
N ALA A 246 -5.31 -6.04 17.66
CA ALA A 246 -5.35 -4.70 18.26
C ALA A 246 -5.21 -3.58 17.21
N PHE A 247 -4.39 -3.76 16.18
CA PHE A 247 -4.28 -2.79 15.08
C PHE A 247 -5.63 -2.55 14.39
N PHE A 248 -6.33 -3.61 14.04
CA PHE A 248 -7.61 -3.50 13.34
C PHE A 248 -8.69 -2.88 14.22
N LEU A 249 -8.73 -3.23 15.49
CA LEU A 249 -9.68 -2.65 16.45
C LEU A 249 -9.41 -1.16 16.68
N ARG A 250 -8.15 -0.76 16.88
CA ARG A 250 -7.77 0.65 17.04
C ARG A 250 -8.05 1.48 15.79
N LEU A 251 -7.74 0.93 14.62
CA LEU A 251 -8.06 1.59 13.37
C LEU A 251 -9.57 1.78 13.19
N HIS A 252 -10.36 0.77 13.54
CA HIS A 252 -11.82 0.85 13.51
C HIS A 252 -12.36 1.89 14.51
N GLU A 253 -11.84 1.92 15.72
CA GLU A 253 -12.22 2.90 16.75
C GLU A 253 -11.93 4.34 16.33
N SER A 254 -10.73 4.59 15.78
CA SER A 254 -10.30 5.94 15.39
C SER A 254 -10.83 6.40 14.03
N GLN A 255 -11.06 5.47 13.09
CA GLN A 255 -11.47 5.72 11.71
C GLN A 255 -12.42 4.61 11.21
N PRO A 256 -13.66 4.52 11.73
CA PRO A 256 -14.57 3.41 11.45
C PRO A 256 -14.86 3.23 9.96
N GLU A 257 -14.94 4.32 9.19
CA GLU A 257 -15.21 4.30 7.75
C GLU A 257 -14.00 3.91 6.89
N ARG A 258 -12.82 3.69 7.51
CA ARG A 258 -11.59 3.34 6.80
C ARG A 258 -11.60 1.93 6.26
N SER A 259 -12.29 1.02 6.91
CA SER A 259 -12.29 -0.41 6.64
C SER A 259 -13.59 -0.89 6.03
N VAL A 260 -13.49 -1.76 5.03
CA VAL A 260 -14.62 -2.50 4.44
C VAL A 260 -14.27 -3.98 4.49
N LEU A 261 -15.05 -4.76 5.23
CA LEU A 261 -14.96 -6.22 5.28
C LEU A 261 -15.99 -6.86 4.38
N PHE A 262 -15.57 -7.83 3.59
CA PHE A 262 -16.42 -8.75 2.85
C PHE A 262 -16.35 -10.12 3.55
N LEU A 263 -17.48 -10.59 4.07
CA LEU A 263 -17.60 -11.83 4.85
C LEU A 263 -18.37 -12.85 4.04
N GLY A 264 -17.76 -14.00 3.78
CA GLY A 264 -18.43 -15.14 3.16
C GLY A 264 -18.94 -16.10 4.23
N HIS A 265 -20.18 -16.55 4.07
CA HIS A 265 -20.87 -17.46 4.97
C HIS A 265 -21.32 -18.71 4.23
N ASP A 266 -21.09 -19.88 4.81
CA ASP A 266 -21.69 -21.15 4.44
C ASP A 266 -22.75 -21.58 5.47
N GLU A 267 -23.25 -22.81 5.40
CA GLU A 267 -24.26 -23.35 6.30
C GLU A 267 -23.78 -23.41 7.77
N LEU A 268 -22.48 -23.44 8.01
CA LEU A 268 -21.88 -23.51 9.35
C LEU A 268 -21.51 -22.11 9.90
N GLY A 269 -21.79 -21.05 9.18
CA GLY A 269 -21.48 -19.66 9.55
C GLY A 269 -20.35 -19.04 8.73
N PRO A 270 -19.66 -17.99 9.23
CA PRO A 270 -18.63 -17.33 8.48
C PRO A 270 -17.48 -18.28 8.11
N CYS A 271 -17.02 -18.25 6.86
CA CYS A 271 -16.03 -19.17 6.33
C CYS A 271 -14.79 -18.48 5.74
N CYS A 272 -14.93 -17.25 5.28
CA CYS A 272 -13.82 -16.45 4.73
C CYS A 272 -14.07 -14.96 4.90
N ALA A 273 -13.00 -14.17 4.81
CA ALA A 273 -13.08 -12.72 4.86
C ALA A 273 -12.02 -12.05 3.98
N SER A 274 -12.35 -10.90 3.41
CA SER A 274 -11.38 -10.01 2.79
C SER A 274 -11.56 -8.58 3.29
N LEU A 275 -10.45 -7.84 3.38
CA LEU A 275 -10.40 -6.47 3.87
C LEU A 275 -9.92 -5.54 2.76
N LEU A 276 -10.66 -4.45 2.56
CA LEU A 276 -10.20 -3.28 1.84
C LEU A 276 -10.07 -2.10 2.80
N PHE A 277 -9.06 -1.26 2.59
CA PHE A 277 -9.09 0.10 3.12
C PHE A 277 -9.79 1.02 2.12
N ARG A 278 -10.43 2.06 2.63
CA ARG A 278 -11.14 3.04 1.83
C ARG A 278 -10.71 4.46 2.21
N HIS A 279 -10.55 5.33 1.21
CA HIS A 279 -10.45 6.77 1.42
C HIS A 279 -11.05 7.52 0.22
N LYS A 280 -11.97 8.43 0.49
CA LYS A 280 -12.73 9.14 -0.56
C LYS A 280 -13.37 8.15 -1.55
N ASP A 281 -13.06 8.28 -2.81
CA ASP A 281 -13.55 7.49 -3.93
C ASP A 281 -12.60 6.33 -4.34
N ARG A 282 -11.63 5.99 -3.49
CA ARG A 282 -10.66 4.93 -3.74
C ARG A 282 -10.67 3.85 -2.66
N ALA A 283 -10.53 2.60 -3.09
CA ALA A 283 -10.40 1.44 -2.21
C ALA A 283 -9.09 0.69 -2.49
N PHE A 284 -8.55 0.07 -1.46
CA PHE A 284 -7.25 -0.59 -1.48
C PHE A 284 -7.40 -2.00 -0.95
N GLY A 285 -7.30 -3.02 -1.82
CA GLY A 285 -7.33 -4.42 -1.43
C GLY A 285 -6.13 -4.77 -0.56
N ARG A 286 -6.40 -5.36 0.62
CA ARG A 286 -5.33 -5.61 1.58
C ARG A 286 -5.14 -7.07 1.94
N TYR A 287 -6.02 -7.59 2.74
CA TYR A 287 -5.84 -8.91 3.34
C TYR A 287 -7.04 -9.78 3.06
N TRP A 288 -6.76 -11.06 2.95
CA TRP A 288 -7.79 -12.07 2.78
C TRP A 288 -7.39 -13.35 3.53
N GLY A 289 -8.38 -14.15 3.89
CA GLY A 289 -8.19 -15.49 4.36
C GLY A 289 -9.48 -16.26 4.45
N ALA A 290 -9.37 -17.56 4.65
CA ALA A 290 -10.50 -18.47 4.82
C ALA A 290 -10.17 -19.48 5.90
N ILE A 291 -11.15 -19.84 6.72
CA ILE A 291 -11.03 -20.95 7.69
C ILE A 291 -11.51 -22.28 7.09
N ARG A 292 -12.29 -22.20 6.01
CA ARG A 292 -12.69 -23.35 5.18
C ARG A 292 -12.40 -23.03 3.72
N ASP A 293 -11.81 -23.97 3.00
CA ASP A 293 -11.34 -23.78 1.64
C ASP A 293 -12.41 -24.21 0.63
N TYR A 294 -12.78 -23.29 -0.24
CA TYR A 294 -13.75 -23.50 -1.30
C TYR A 294 -13.19 -23.03 -2.65
N PRO A 295 -13.40 -23.76 -3.74
CA PRO A 295 -12.99 -23.32 -5.07
C PRO A 295 -13.57 -21.96 -5.44
N PHE A 296 -12.71 -21.07 -5.94
CA PHE A 296 -13.03 -19.72 -6.42
C PHE A 296 -13.49 -18.70 -5.39
N VAL A 297 -13.65 -19.07 -4.11
CA VAL A 297 -14.11 -18.15 -3.07
C VAL A 297 -13.14 -16.98 -2.88
N HIS A 298 -11.84 -17.20 -3.08
CA HIS A 298 -10.84 -16.13 -3.08
C HIS A 298 -11.16 -15.04 -4.13
N PHE A 299 -11.55 -15.43 -5.34
CA PHE A 299 -11.88 -14.49 -6.41
C PHE A 299 -13.18 -13.75 -6.13
N GLU A 300 -14.17 -14.43 -5.58
CA GLU A 300 -15.42 -13.79 -5.16
C GLU A 300 -15.16 -12.75 -4.08
N ALA A 301 -14.45 -13.12 -3.00
CA ALA A 301 -14.18 -12.27 -1.85
C ALA A 301 -13.27 -11.07 -2.17
N CYS A 302 -12.26 -11.26 -3.03
CA CYS A 302 -11.22 -10.25 -3.26
C CYS A 302 -11.45 -9.39 -4.50
N TYR A 303 -12.30 -9.83 -5.45
CA TYR A 303 -12.51 -9.11 -6.70
C TYR A 303 -13.99 -8.87 -7.01
N TYR A 304 -14.82 -9.90 -7.07
CA TYR A 304 -16.19 -9.74 -7.60
C TYR A 304 -17.09 -8.99 -6.63
N GLN A 305 -17.08 -9.34 -5.36
CA GLN A 305 -17.82 -8.61 -4.32
C GLN A 305 -17.31 -7.16 -4.16
N PRO A 306 -15.98 -6.91 -4.10
CA PRO A 306 -15.43 -5.56 -4.11
C PRO A 306 -15.81 -4.72 -5.33
N ILE A 307 -15.78 -5.28 -6.54
CA ILE A 307 -16.17 -4.54 -7.76
C ILE A 307 -17.66 -4.19 -7.73
N GLU A 308 -18.53 -5.15 -7.37
CA GLU A 308 -19.97 -4.93 -7.27
C GLU A 308 -20.30 -3.86 -6.22
N TRP A 309 -19.64 -3.92 -5.06
CA TRP A 309 -19.71 -2.90 -4.02
C TRP A 309 -19.21 -1.54 -4.52
N ALA A 310 -18.06 -1.49 -5.18
CA ALA A 310 -17.47 -0.25 -5.67
C ALA A 310 -18.36 0.46 -6.68
N ILE A 311 -18.99 -0.27 -7.60
CA ILE A 311 -19.94 0.30 -8.56
C ILE A 311 -21.11 0.93 -7.83
N ARG A 312 -21.68 0.26 -6.82
CA ARG A 312 -22.84 0.76 -6.07
C ARG A 312 -22.49 1.97 -5.20
N GLU A 313 -21.29 1.99 -4.58
CA GLU A 313 -20.85 3.06 -3.68
C GLU A 313 -20.14 4.23 -4.40
N GLY A 314 -20.04 4.18 -5.75
CA GLY A 314 -19.40 5.24 -6.53
C GLY A 314 -17.87 5.30 -6.37
N ILE A 315 -17.22 4.21 -5.97
CA ILE A 315 -15.77 4.10 -5.89
C ILE A 315 -15.18 4.12 -7.30
N GLN A 316 -14.22 4.99 -7.53
CA GLN A 316 -13.62 5.19 -8.85
C GLN A 316 -12.46 4.24 -9.14
N CYS A 317 -11.78 3.74 -8.12
CA CYS A 317 -10.66 2.84 -8.28
C CYS A 317 -10.53 1.84 -7.13
N ILE A 318 -10.24 0.58 -7.47
CA ILE A 318 -9.79 -0.43 -6.50
C ILE A 318 -8.34 -0.79 -6.83
N GLU A 319 -7.41 -0.50 -5.93
CA GLU A 319 -6.03 -0.94 -6.03
C GLU A 319 -5.92 -2.39 -5.54
N GLY A 320 -5.63 -3.30 -6.45
CA GLY A 320 -5.55 -4.74 -6.15
C GLY A 320 -4.21 -5.19 -5.55
N GLY A 321 -3.27 -4.26 -5.33
CA GLY A 321 -1.92 -4.54 -4.82
C GLY A 321 -0.98 -5.15 -5.86
N ALA A 322 0.27 -5.39 -5.43
CA ALA A 322 1.30 -6.06 -6.23
C ALA A 322 0.96 -7.54 -6.39
N GLN A 323 1.56 -8.20 -7.36
CA GLN A 323 1.43 -9.62 -7.70
C GLN A 323 0.07 -10.06 -8.28
N GLY A 324 0.14 -11.02 -9.18
CA GLY A 324 -0.99 -11.77 -9.70
C GLY A 324 -1.56 -11.23 -11.01
N GLN A 325 -0.93 -11.59 -12.14
CA GLN A 325 -1.48 -11.37 -13.48
C GLN A 325 -2.91 -11.94 -13.66
N HIS A 326 -3.32 -12.90 -12.79
CA HIS A 326 -4.69 -13.40 -12.76
C HIS A 326 -5.74 -12.30 -12.49
N LYS A 327 -5.34 -11.16 -11.90
CA LYS A 327 -6.21 -9.99 -11.70
C LYS A 327 -6.64 -9.37 -13.03
N MET A 328 -5.76 -9.38 -14.03
CA MET A 328 -6.08 -8.87 -15.36
C MET A 328 -7.27 -9.60 -15.98
N ALA A 329 -7.34 -10.93 -15.82
CA ALA A 329 -8.48 -11.71 -16.31
C ALA A 329 -9.82 -11.30 -15.65
N ARG A 330 -9.79 -10.47 -14.61
CA ARG A 330 -10.92 -9.98 -13.81
C ARG A 330 -11.14 -8.48 -13.93
N GLY A 331 -10.53 -7.87 -14.96
CA GLY A 331 -10.75 -6.45 -15.27
C GLY A 331 -9.91 -5.47 -14.48
N PHE A 332 -8.82 -5.93 -13.86
CA PHE A 332 -7.80 -5.04 -13.31
C PHE A 332 -6.73 -4.76 -14.37
N ASP A 333 -6.42 -3.50 -14.57
CA ASP A 333 -5.39 -3.06 -15.50
C ASP A 333 -4.04 -2.88 -14.82
N PRO A 334 -2.92 -3.07 -15.52
CA PRO A 334 -1.60 -2.77 -14.98
C PRO A 334 -1.45 -1.27 -14.71
N ALA A 335 -0.94 -0.93 -13.53
CA ALA A 335 -0.68 0.42 -13.08
C ALA A 335 0.78 0.52 -12.60
N PRO A 336 1.57 1.47 -13.10
CA PRO A 336 2.94 1.66 -12.65
C PRO A 336 2.95 2.16 -11.20
N THR A 337 3.99 1.78 -10.46
CA THR A 337 4.29 2.30 -9.12
C THR A 337 5.72 2.81 -9.10
N GLU A 338 6.00 3.77 -8.25
CA GLU A 338 7.32 4.38 -8.14
C GLU A 338 7.87 4.27 -6.73
N SER A 339 9.17 4.06 -6.65
CA SER A 339 9.95 4.13 -5.42
C SER A 339 11.26 4.84 -5.70
N TRP A 340 11.80 5.50 -4.70
CA TRP A 340 13.03 6.26 -4.81
C TRP A 340 14.05 5.76 -3.79
N HIS A 341 15.31 5.67 -4.23
CA HIS A 341 16.39 5.03 -3.47
C HIS A 341 17.65 5.88 -3.50
N TRP A 342 18.26 6.06 -2.36
CA TRP A 342 19.59 6.67 -2.24
C TRP A 342 20.51 5.74 -1.44
N LEU A 343 21.72 5.49 -1.91
CA LEU A 343 22.73 4.68 -1.26
C LEU A 343 23.95 5.54 -0.93
N ARG A 344 24.45 5.38 0.30
CA ARG A 344 25.56 6.18 0.80
C ARG A 344 26.88 5.85 0.10
N HIS A 345 27.17 4.57 -0.12
CA HIS A 345 28.42 4.13 -0.69
C HIS A 345 28.42 4.28 -2.22
N PRO A 346 29.32 5.10 -2.81
CA PRO A 346 29.26 5.44 -4.24
C PRO A 346 29.33 4.25 -5.19
N SER A 347 30.17 3.25 -4.89
CA SER A 347 30.32 2.07 -5.75
C SER A 347 29.03 1.24 -5.79
N PHE A 348 28.33 1.08 -4.65
CA PHE A 348 27.03 0.41 -4.62
C PHE A 348 25.94 1.26 -5.28
N ALA A 349 25.95 2.58 -5.07
CA ALA A 349 25.01 3.49 -5.75
C ALA A 349 25.13 3.37 -7.28
N ASN A 350 26.33 3.40 -7.84
CA ASN A 350 26.57 3.22 -9.28
C ASN A 350 26.10 1.84 -9.79
N ALA A 351 26.37 0.77 -9.02
CA ALA A 351 25.93 -0.58 -9.40
C ALA A 351 24.39 -0.70 -9.39
N VAL A 352 23.74 -0.12 -8.38
CA VAL A 352 22.28 -0.12 -8.28
C VAL A 352 21.66 0.75 -9.38
N GLU A 353 22.23 1.90 -9.71
CA GLU A 353 21.76 2.76 -10.80
C GLU A 353 21.78 2.02 -12.15
N GLN A 354 22.86 1.30 -12.45
CA GLN A 354 22.96 0.47 -13.65
C GLN A 354 21.94 -0.68 -13.66
N PHE A 355 21.70 -1.30 -12.49
CA PHE A 355 20.68 -2.33 -12.35
C PHE A 355 19.28 -1.76 -12.59
N LEU A 356 18.95 -0.63 -11.96
CA LEU A 356 17.63 0.00 -12.07
C LEU A 356 17.37 0.53 -13.49
N SER A 357 18.37 1.01 -14.19
CA SER A 357 18.24 1.41 -15.60
C SER A 357 17.83 0.23 -16.50
N LYS A 358 18.42 -0.96 -16.28
CA LYS A 358 18.06 -2.18 -17.03
C LYS A 358 16.69 -2.72 -16.60
N GLU A 359 16.40 -2.73 -15.31
CA GLU A 359 15.10 -3.15 -14.77
C GLU A 359 13.98 -2.24 -15.29
N GLY A 360 14.20 -0.92 -15.36
CA GLY A 360 13.25 0.05 -15.88
C GLY A 360 12.84 -0.21 -17.33
N LEU A 361 13.81 -0.46 -18.22
CA LEU A 361 13.52 -0.82 -19.61
C LEU A 361 12.70 -2.12 -19.71
N HIS A 362 13.05 -3.12 -18.89
CA HIS A 362 12.27 -4.37 -18.86
C HIS A 362 10.86 -4.12 -18.33
N MET A 363 10.68 -3.26 -17.34
CA MET A 363 9.37 -2.92 -16.79
C MET A 363 8.50 -2.16 -17.79
N GLU A 364 9.05 -1.26 -18.59
CA GLU A 364 8.33 -0.58 -19.67
C GLU A 364 7.80 -1.59 -20.70
N HIS A 365 8.63 -2.50 -21.17
CA HIS A 365 8.19 -3.58 -22.06
C HIS A 365 7.12 -4.48 -21.44
N LEU A 366 7.27 -4.82 -20.17
CA LEU A 366 6.28 -5.63 -19.46
C LEU A 366 4.93 -4.90 -19.34
N LEU A 367 4.93 -3.62 -19.04
CA LEU A 367 3.71 -2.81 -18.96
C LEU A 367 2.99 -2.74 -20.32
N ASP A 368 3.73 -2.55 -21.41
CA ASP A 368 3.18 -2.54 -22.77
C ASP A 368 2.56 -3.90 -23.12
N GLU A 369 3.28 -5.01 -22.87
CA GLU A 369 2.77 -6.37 -23.07
C GLU A 369 1.51 -6.65 -22.25
N LEU A 370 1.49 -6.24 -20.98
CA LEU A 370 0.33 -6.41 -20.12
C LEU A 370 -0.87 -5.59 -20.61
N GLN A 371 -0.65 -4.38 -21.13
CA GLN A 371 -1.74 -3.56 -21.70
C GLN A 371 -2.37 -4.20 -22.95
N GLU A 372 -1.59 -4.87 -23.80
CA GLU A 372 -2.11 -5.61 -24.96
C GLU A 372 -3.02 -6.80 -24.55
N HIS A 373 -2.80 -7.36 -23.36
CA HIS A 373 -3.52 -8.54 -22.84
C HIS A 373 -4.68 -8.20 -21.88
N ARG A 374 -5.17 -6.96 -21.89
CA ARG A 374 -6.30 -6.52 -21.06
C ARG A 374 -7.56 -7.39 -21.24
N ALA A 375 -8.37 -7.45 -20.19
CA ALA A 375 -9.60 -8.24 -20.19
C ALA A 375 -10.72 -7.63 -21.04
N PHE A 376 -10.63 -6.35 -21.34
CA PHE A 376 -11.67 -5.58 -22.02
C PHE A 376 -11.74 -5.87 -23.53
N LYS A 377 -12.88 -5.56 -24.14
CA LYS A 377 -13.02 -5.63 -25.60
C LYS A 377 -12.09 -4.62 -26.25
N SER A 378 -11.43 -5.03 -27.32
CA SER A 378 -10.72 -4.07 -28.19
C SER A 378 -11.72 -3.05 -28.73
N VAL A 379 -11.43 -1.77 -28.53
CA VAL A 379 -12.16 -0.71 -29.23
C VAL A 379 -11.78 -0.85 -30.71
N ARG A 380 -12.76 -1.23 -31.54
CA ARG A 380 -12.61 -1.26 -32.99
C ARG A 380 -12.72 0.13 -33.58
#